data_1406f2f9e872efaca5acadca89844e0a
#
_entry.id   1406f2f9e872efaca5acadca89844e0a
#
_cell.length_a   1.000
_cell.length_b   1.000
_cell.length_c   1.000
_cell.angle_alpha   90.00
_cell.angle_beta   90.00
_cell.angle_gamma   90.00
#
_symmetry.space_group_name_H-M   'P 1'
#
loop_
_entity.id
_entity.type
_entity.pdbx_description
1 polymer ?
#
loop_
_entity_poly.entity_id
_entity_poly.type
_entity_poly.pdbx_seq_one_letter_code
_entity_poly.pdbx_strand_id
1 'polypeptide(L)'
;LHFMNPVPVMKGVEVVVGEKTTDEAVAFAHDLAEDLGKETWESDDKPGFVTNRILMPWINEGIRAYDEGVASKEDIDTGMKLGTNVPMGPLELADHIGLDICLDASQTLHEELGDRYKPAYLLKRKVDAGDLGKKTGEGFYQY
;
A
#
# COMPACT_ATOMS: atom_id res chain seq x y z
N LEU A 1 -14.64 -6.61 -4.85
CA LEU A 1 -13.47 -6.44 -5.74
C LEU A 1 -12.66 -5.24 -5.28
N HIS A 2 -11.38 -5.47 -4.97
CA HIS A 2 -10.43 -4.42 -4.61
C HIS A 2 -9.44 -4.22 -5.76
N PHE A 3 -9.64 -3.15 -6.52
CA PHE A 3 -8.79 -2.80 -7.66
C PHE A 3 -7.54 -2.08 -7.22
N MET A 4 -6.39 -2.43 -7.80
CA MET A 4 -5.15 -1.70 -7.61
C MET A 4 -5.17 -0.38 -8.41
N ASN A 5 -4.73 0.71 -7.79
CA ASN A 5 -4.69 2.03 -8.41
C ASN A 5 -3.32 2.32 -9.08
N PRO A 6 -3.30 2.99 -10.23
CA PRO A 6 -4.42 3.45 -11.06
C PRO A 6 -5.11 2.28 -11.81
N VAL A 7 -6.42 2.17 -11.68
CA VAL A 7 -7.19 1.02 -12.22
C VAL A 7 -6.94 0.73 -13.70
N PRO A 8 -6.82 1.71 -14.62
CA PRO A 8 -6.56 1.41 -16.03
C PRO A 8 -5.16 0.81 -16.29
N VAL A 9 -4.21 1.04 -15.39
CA VAL A 9 -2.79 0.65 -15.57
C VAL A 9 -2.47 -0.65 -14.84
N MET A 10 -2.95 -0.78 -13.61
CA MET A 10 -2.65 -1.93 -12.76
C MET A 10 -3.47 -3.15 -13.17
N LYS A 11 -2.80 -4.29 -13.31
CA LYS A 11 -3.45 -5.53 -13.74
C LYS A 11 -4.14 -6.27 -12.59
N GLY A 12 -3.70 -6.07 -11.37
CA GLY A 12 -4.15 -6.83 -10.22
C GLY A 12 -5.52 -6.42 -9.68
N VAL A 13 -6.35 -7.40 -9.32
CA VAL A 13 -7.61 -7.22 -8.59
C VAL A 13 -7.72 -8.28 -7.50
N GLU A 14 -7.99 -7.86 -6.29
CA GLU A 14 -8.21 -8.73 -5.15
C GLU A 14 -9.70 -9.04 -4.99
N VAL A 15 -10.06 -10.31 -5.06
CA VAL A 15 -11.42 -10.80 -4.84
C VAL A 15 -11.58 -11.06 -3.35
N VAL A 16 -12.35 -10.22 -2.68
CA VAL A 16 -12.54 -10.30 -1.22
C VAL A 16 -13.79 -11.10 -0.92
N VAL A 17 -13.62 -12.21 -0.20
CA VAL A 17 -14.67 -13.14 0.17
C VAL A 17 -15.17 -12.80 1.58
N GLY A 18 -16.35 -12.18 1.66
CA GLY A 18 -17.03 -11.88 2.92
C GLY A 18 -17.96 -13.01 3.37
N GLU A 19 -18.51 -12.90 4.57
CA GLU A 19 -19.35 -13.94 5.20
C GLU A 19 -20.57 -14.38 4.37
N LYS A 20 -21.08 -13.51 3.52
CA LYS A 20 -22.27 -13.76 2.69
C LYS A 20 -21.95 -13.87 1.20
N THR A 21 -20.69 -13.86 0.84
CA THR A 21 -20.26 -14.04 -0.55
C THR A 21 -20.47 -15.50 -0.97
N THR A 22 -21.22 -15.71 -2.04
CA THR A 22 -21.47 -17.05 -2.56
C THR A 22 -20.41 -17.47 -3.56
N ASP A 23 -20.27 -18.77 -3.81
CA ASP A 23 -19.31 -19.29 -4.79
C ASP A 23 -19.60 -18.75 -6.19
N GLU A 24 -20.89 -18.56 -6.53
CA GLU A 24 -21.28 -17.95 -7.82
C GLU A 24 -20.84 -16.48 -7.92
N ALA A 25 -20.88 -15.74 -6.80
CA ALA A 25 -20.40 -14.35 -6.77
C ALA A 25 -18.89 -14.28 -6.93
N VAL A 26 -18.14 -15.22 -6.32
CA VAL A 26 -16.70 -15.35 -6.50
C VAL A 26 -16.36 -15.66 -7.96
N ALA A 27 -17.01 -16.68 -8.55
CA ALA A 27 -16.81 -17.06 -9.95
C ALA A 27 -17.11 -15.87 -10.89
N PHE A 28 -18.23 -15.20 -10.69
CA PHE A 28 -18.58 -14.00 -11.48
C PHE A 28 -17.52 -12.89 -11.34
N ALA A 29 -16.97 -12.69 -10.14
CA ALA A 29 -15.94 -11.67 -9.91
C ALA A 29 -14.64 -11.97 -10.66
N HIS A 30 -14.23 -13.25 -10.71
CA HIS A 30 -13.08 -13.69 -11.51
C HIS A 30 -13.33 -13.50 -13.01
N ASP A 31 -14.47 -13.98 -13.51
CA ASP A 31 -14.84 -13.85 -14.93
C ASP A 31 -14.85 -12.37 -15.37
N LEU A 32 -15.46 -11.51 -14.56
CA LEU A 32 -15.51 -10.08 -14.82
C LEU A 32 -14.11 -9.45 -14.86
N ALA A 33 -13.25 -9.82 -13.93
CA ALA A 33 -11.88 -9.30 -13.90
C ALA A 33 -11.07 -9.79 -15.12
N GLU A 34 -11.23 -11.04 -15.54
CA GLU A 34 -10.62 -11.59 -16.75
C GLU A 34 -11.10 -10.85 -18.01
N ASP A 35 -12.40 -10.60 -18.14
CA ASP A 35 -13.00 -9.81 -19.25
C ASP A 35 -12.42 -8.38 -19.32
N LEU A 36 -12.05 -7.81 -18.18
CA LEU A 36 -11.37 -6.52 -18.07
C LEU A 36 -9.85 -6.60 -18.29
N GLY A 37 -9.31 -7.78 -18.63
CA GLY A 37 -7.87 -8.00 -18.83
C GLY A 37 -7.07 -7.93 -17.52
N LYS A 38 -7.68 -8.26 -16.39
CA LYS A 38 -7.06 -8.27 -15.06
C LYS A 38 -6.65 -9.67 -14.63
N GLU A 39 -5.74 -9.72 -13.67
CA GLU A 39 -5.31 -10.93 -12.97
C GLU A 39 -5.80 -10.85 -11.53
N THR A 40 -6.30 -11.96 -11.00
CA THR A 40 -6.96 -11.98 -9.69
C THR A 40 -6.27 -12.90 -8.69
N TRP A 41 -6.44 -12.59 -7.42
CA TRP A 41 -6.22 -13.49 -6.28
C TRP A 41 -7.37 -13.31 -5.28
N GLU A 42 -7.57 -14.30 -4.44
CA GLU A 42 -8.60 -14.28 -3.40
C GLU A 42 -8.01 -13.91 -2.05
N SER A 43 -8.83 -13.28 -1.23
CA SER A 43 -8.57 -13.05 0.19
C SER A 43 -9.87 -13.11 1.00
N ASP A 44 -9.77 -13.48 2.28
CA ASP A 44 -10.85 -13.26 3.23
C ASP A 44 -11.04 -11.77 3.51
N ASP A 45 -12.26 -11.40 3.91
CA ASP A 45 -12.59 -10.05 4.39
C ASP A 45 -11.96 -9.81 5.77
N LYS A 46 -10.67 -9.51 5.76
CA LYS A 46 -9.86 -9.16 6.93
C LYS A 46 -9.22 -7.79 6.73
N PRO A 47 -8.89 -7.06 7.79
CA PRO A 47 -8.30 -5.73 7.70
C PRO A 47 -7.07 -5.68 6.79
N GLY A 48 -7.16 -4.85 5.74
CA GLY A 48 -6.11 -4.67 4.73
C GLY A 48 -6.00 -5.78 3.68
N PHE A 49 -6.85 -6.80 3.74
CA PHE A 49 -6.83 -7.99 2.86
C PHE A 49 -5.41 -8.56 2.75
N VAL A 50 -4.94 -8.96 1.59
CA VAL A 50 -3.53 -9.38 1.41
C VAL A 50 -2.65 -8.15 1.15
N THR A 51 -3.03 -7.34 0.17
CA THR A 51 -2.13 -6.30 -0.37
C THR A 51 -1.79 -5.23 0.66
N ASN A 52 -2.78 -4.55 1.22
CA ASN A 52 -2.52 -3.46 2.17
C ASN A 52 -1.94 -3.97 3.49
N ARG A 53 -2.35 -5.18 3.91
CA ARG A 53 -1.84 -5.80 5.13
C ARG A 53 -0.32 -6.04 5.11
N ILE A 54 0.24 -6.30 3.93
CA ILE A 54 1.67 -6.54 3.76
C ILE A 54 2.38 -5.24 3.35
N LEU A 55 1.78 -4.49 2.44
CA LEU A 55 2.38 -3.29 1.86
C LEU A 55 2.55 -2.16 2.90
N MET A 56 1.51 -1.88 3.70
CA MET A 56 1.57 -0.76 4.65
C MET A 56 2.66 -0.95 5.72
N PRO A 57 2.82 -2.11 6.37
CA PRO A 57 3.95 -2.34 7.27
C PRO A 57 5.31 -2.22 6.59
N TRP A 58 5.44 -2.67 5.34
CA TRP A 58 6.70 -2.57 4.59
C TRP A 58 7.07 -1.10 4.31
N ILE A 59 6.11 -0.28 3.87
CA ILE A 59 6.28 1.16 3.70
C ILE A 59 6.61 1.82 5.04
N ASN A 60 5.84 1.49 6.07
CA ASN A 60 6.00 2.06 7.40
C ASN A 60 7.36 1.77 8.01
N GLU A 61 7.91 0.58 7.79
CA GLU A 61 9.26 0.22 8.23
C GLU A 61 10.33 0.99 7.46
N GLY A 62 10.16 1.19 6.16
CA GLY A 62 11.04 2.07 5.37
C GLY A 62 11.05 3.50 5.90
N ILE A 63 9.89 4.04 6.29
CA ILE A 63 9.77 5.38 6.89
C ILE A 63 10.46 5.45 8.25
N ARG A 64 10.32 4.42 9.08
CA ARG A 64 11.01 4.34 10.37
C ARG A 64 12.52 4.25 10.22
N ALA A 65 13.00 3.40 9.32
CA ALA A 65 14.43 3.28 9.04
C ALA A 65 15.04 4.63 8.61
N TYR A 66 14.30 5.41 7.82
CA TYR A 66 14.71 6.76 7.45
C TYR A 66 14.71 7.72 8.66
N ASP A 67 13.62 7.75 9.44
CA ASP A 67 13.47 8.63 10.61
C ASP A 67 14.51 8.33 11.71
N GLU A 68 14.88 7.07 11.87
CA GLU A 68 15.90 6.60 12.81
C GLU A 68 17.34 6.78 12.30
N GLY A 69 17.53 7.22 11.06
CA GLY A 69 18.85 7.50 10.49
C GLY A 69 19.63 6.23 10.11
N VAL A 70 18.95 5.13 9.80
CA VAL A 70 19.58 3.89 9.32
C VAL A 70 20.31 4.13 8.00
N ALA A 71 19.69 4.88 7.08
CA ALA A 71 20.28 5.29 5.81
C ALA A 71 19.56 6.51 5.22
N SER A 72 20.10 7.07 4.14
CA SER A 72 19.38 8.09 3.36
C SER A 72 18.13 7.49 2.69
N LYS A 73 17.18 8.34 2.33
CA LYS A 73 15.96 7.87 1.60
C LYS A 73 16.32 7.20 0.29
N GLU A 74 17.33 7.73 -0.39
CA GLU A 74 17.85 7.20 -1.66
C GLU A 74 18.46 5.80 -1.47
N ASP A 75 19.22 5.61 -0.39
CA ASP A 75 19.87 4.32 -0.10
C ASP A 75 18.86 3.27 0.37
N ILE A 76 17.84 3.65 1.15
CA ILE A 76 16.74 2.75 1.54
C ILE A 76 16.02 2.25 0.31
N ASP A 77 15.58 3.16 -0.57
CA ASP A 77 14.85 2.78 -1.79
C ASP A 77 15.73 1.97 -2.75
N THR A 78 17.00 2.34 -2.91
CA THR A 78 17.97 1.60 -3.73
C THR A 78 18.21 0.21 -3.17
N GLY A 79 18.44 0.10 -1.86
CA GLY A 79 18.66 -1.16 -1.18
C GLY A 79 17.49 -2.13 -1.35
N MET A 80 16.26 -1.62 -1.22
CA MET A 80 15.06 -2.44 -1.42
C MET A 80 14.86 -2.82 -2.89
N LYS A 81 15.06 -1.91 -3.83
CA LYS A 81 14.99 -2.24 -5.27
C LYS A 81 15.98 -3.33 -5.67
N LEU A 82 17.22 -3.22 -5.25
CA LEU A 82 18.25 -4.19 -5.61
C LEU A 82 18.21 -5.47 -4.77
N GLY A 83 17.85 -5.37 -3.51
CA GLY A 83 17.84 -6.52 -2.59
C GLY A 83 16.61 -7.42 -2.75
N THR A 84 15.49 -6.90 -3.21
CA THR A 84 14.22 -7.64 -3.34
C THR A 84 13.62 -7.63 -4.74
N ASN A 85 14.28 -6.95 -5.70
CA ASN A 85 13.83 -6.84 -7.09
C ASN A 85 12.44 -6.19 -7.25
N VAL A 86 12.07 -5.30 -6.34
CA VAL A 86 10.84 -4.50 -6.48
C VAL A 86 11.09 -3.29 -7.39
N PRO A 87 10.09 -2.82 -8.15
CA PRO A 87 10.28 -1.71 -9.10
C PRO A 87 10.51 -0.35 -8.41
N MET A 88 9.94 -0.16 -7.23
CA MET A 88 10.08 1.05 -6.41
C MET A 88 10.42 0.68 -4.97
N GLY A 89 11.25 1.49 -4.32
CA GLY A 89 11.48 1.35 -2.88
C GLY A 89 10.31 1.89 -2.05
N PRO A 90 10.32 1.67 -0.72
CA PRO A 90 9.18 1.97 0.14
C PRO A 90 8.83 3.47 0.20
N LEU A 91 9.81 4.36 0.17
CA LEU A 91 9.59 5.80 0.29
C LEU A 91 9.08 6.40 -1.03
N GLU A 92 9.68 5.98 -2.16
CA GLU A 92 9.22 6.34 -3.50
C GLU A 92 7.78 5.84 -3.74
N LEU A 93 7.48 4.60 -3.33
CA LEU A 93 6.15 4.03 -3.47
C LEU A 93 5.12 4.73 -2.58
N ALA A 94 5.48 5.10 -1.35
CA ALA A 94 4.62 5.88 -0.47
C ALA A 94 4.21 7.22 -1.10
N ASP A 95 5.16 7.95 -1.70
CA ASP A 95 4.90 9.20 -2.41
C ASP A 95 4.00 8.98 -3.65
N HIS A 96 4.13 7.84 -4.32
CA HIS A 96 3.30 7.48 -5.47
C HIS A 96 1.86 7.18 -5.08
N ILE A 97 1.66 6.44 -3.99
CA ILE A 97 0.33 6.11 -3.44
C ILE A 97 -0.35 7.37 -2.90
N GLY A 98 0.41 8.21 -2.22
CA GLY A 98 -0.03 9.34 -1.42
C GLY A 98 0.11 9.05 0.07
N LEU A 99 0.81 9.93 0.78
CA LEU A 99 1.13 9.72 2.21
C LEU A 99 -0.11 9.74 3.09
N ASP A 100 -1.14 10.50 2.74
CA ASP A 100 -2.45 10.48 3.40
C ASP A 100 -3.14 9.11 3.27
N ILE A 101 -3.14 8.52 2.08
CA ILE A 101 -3.69 7.18 1.85
C ILE A 101 -2.91 6.13 2.65
N CYS A 102 -1.57 6.22 2.66
CA CYS A 102 -0.73 5.34 3.46
C CYS A 102 -1.03 5.49 4.97
N LEU A 103 -1.25 6.72 5.44
CA LEU A 103 -1.59 7.00 6.83
C LEU A 103 -2.94 6.39 7.21
N ASP A 104 -3.99 6.64 6.41
CA ASP A 104 -5.36 6.15 6.67
C ASP A 104 -5.40 4.60 6.68
N ALA A 105 -4.76 3.96 5.70
CA ALA A 105 -4.68 2.50 5.65
C ALA A 105 -3.90 1.92 6.85
N SER A 106 -2.80 2.57 7.25
CA SER A 106 -2.03 2.15 8.43
C SER A 106 -2.79 2.36 9.74
N GLN A 107 -3.57 3.43 9.85
CA GLN A 107 -4.44 3.68 11.02
C GLN A 107 -5.53 2.62 11.13
N THR A 108 -6.19 2.27 10.04
CA THR A 108 -7.17 1.18 9.99
C THR A 108 -6.55 -0.15 10.46
N LEU A 109 -5.36 -0.49 9.97
CA LEU A 109 -4.65 -1.68 10.40
C LEU A 109 -4.27 -1.63 11.89
N HIS A 110 -3.89 -0.47 12.39
CA HIS A 110 -3.55 -0.28 13.80
C HIS A 110 -4.77 -0.44 14.70
N GLU A 111 -5.89 0.16 14.34
CA GLU A 111 -7.14 0.09 15.10
C GLU A 111 -7.67 -1.35 15.19
N GLU A 112 -7.63 -2.08 14.08
CA GLU A 112 -8.18 -3.44 13.98
C GLU A 112 -7.21 -4.54 14.47
N LEU A 113 -5.90 -4.33 14.35
CA LEU A 113 -4.89 -5.39 14.54
C LEU A 113 -3.81 -5.06 15.58
N GLY A 114 -3.85 -3.84 16.14
CA GLY A 114 -3.00 -3.42 17.26
C GLY A 114 -1.67 -2.77 16.88
N ASP A 115 -0.86 -2.52 17.91
CA ASP A 115 0.29 -1.61 17.89
C ASP A 115 1.40 -1.95 16.88
N ARG A 116 1.53 -3.18 16.45
CA ARG A 116 2.51 -3.56 15.43
C ARG A 116 2.29 -2.87 14.08
N TYR A 117 1.07 -2.34 13.85
CA TYR A 117 0.69 -1.62 12.64
C TYR A 117 0.66 -0.10 12.84
N LYS A 118 1.03 0.38 14.04
CA LYS A 118 1.03 1.81 14.35
C LYS A 118 1.82 2.61 13.32
N PRO A 119 1.21 3.64 12.70
CA PRO A 119 1.90 4.48 11.73
C PRO A 119 3.14 5.14 12.31
N ALA A 120 4.19 5.25 11.51
CA ALA A 120 5.38 6.02 11.86
C ALA A 120 5.01 7.49 12.12
N TYR A 121 5.61 8.08 13.15
CA TYR A 121 5.31 9.46 13.50
C TYR A 121 5.66 10.45 12.39
N LEU A 122 6.76 10.19 11.67
CA LEU A 122 7.16 11.00 10.52
C LEU A 122 6.11 10.99 9.40
N LEU A 123 5.45 9.85 9.14
CA LEU A 123 4.36 9.78 8.16
C LEU A 123 3.23 10.76 8.52
N LYS A 124 2.79 10.72 9.79
CA LYS A 124 1.77 11.64 10.28
C LYS A 124 2.21 13.11 10.14
N ARG A 125 3.45 13.44 10.52
CA ARG A 125 3.98 14.81 10.41
C ARG A 125 3.97 15.33 8.97
N LYS A 126 4.34 14.48 8.01
CA LYS A 126 4.32 14.87 6.59
C LYS A 126 2.91 15.13 6.09
N VAL A 127 1.96 14.28 6.46
CA VAL A 127 0.55 14.49 6.11
C VAL A 127 0.01 15.78 6.75
N ASP A 128 0.29 16.02 8.03
CA ASP A 128 -0.11 17.24 8.73
C ASP A 128 0.52 18.51 8.10
N ALA A 129 1.69 18.39 7.49
CA ALA A 129 2.37 19.48 6.76
C ALA A 129 1.82 19.69 5.33
N GLY A 130 1.03 18.76 4.80
CA GLY A 130 0.52 18.81 3.43
C GLY A 130 1.47 18.22 2.38
N ASP A 131 2.56 17.60 2.81
CA ASP A 131 3.52 16.88 1.95
C ASP A 131 2.95 15.50 1.63
N LEU A 132 2.04 15.41 0.65
CA LEU A 132 1.30 14.16 0.38
C LEU A 132 1.93 13.30 -0.71
N GLY A 133 3.13 13.61 -1.15
CA GLY A 133 3.86 12.92 -2.20
C GLY A 133 3.64 13.54 -3.58
N LYS A 134 3.70 12.71 -4.62
CA LYS A 134 3.67 13.16 -6.01
C LYS A 134 2.47 14.06 -6.36
N LYS A 135 1.31 13.83 -5.77
CA LYS A 135 0.10 14.60 -6.04
C LYS A 135 0.16 16.04 -5.55
N THR A 136 1.03 16.36 -4.59
CA THR A 136 1.27 17.72 -4.08
C THR A 136 2.61 18.29 -4.51
N GLY A 137 3.43 17.52 -5.27
CA GLY A 137 4.77 17.91 -5.71
C GLY A 137 5.86 17.66 -4.67
N GLU A 138 5.51 17.31 -3.45
CA GLU A 138 6.44 17.03 -2.36
C GLU A 138 5.91 15.93 -1.43
N GLY A 139 6.82 15.03 -1.02
CA GLY A 139 6.63 13.98 -0.05
C GLY A 139 7.96 13.65 0.60
N PHE A 140 8.43 12.41 0.51
CA PHE A 140 9.82 12.07 0.79
C PHE A 140 10.75 12.63 -0.27
N TYR A 141 10.28 12.73 -1.49
CA TYR A 141 10.97 13.33 -2.64
C TYR A 141 10.27 14.61 -3.12
N GLN A 142 10.95 15.34 -4.00
CA GLN A 142 10.39 16.47 -4.76
C GLN A 142 10.12 16.02 -6.20
N TYR A 143 9.00 16.47 -6.77
CA TYR A 143 8.49 16.08 -8.09
C TYR A 143 8.23 17.27 -9.00
#